data_b53368a448ed7eb4af7c1b8df8234c5c
#
_entry.id   b53368a448ed7eb4af7c1b8df8234c5c
#
_cell.length_a   1.000
_cell.length_b   1.000
_cell.length_c   1.000
_cell.angle_alpha   90.00
_cell.angle_beta   90.00
_cell.angle_gamma   90.00
#
_symmetry.space_group_name_H-M   'P 1'
#
loop_
_entity.id
_entity.type
_entity.pdbx_description
1 polymer ?
#
loop_
_entity_poly.entity_id
_entity_poly.type
_entity_poly.pdbx_seq_one_letter_code
_entity_poly.pdbx_strand_id
1 'polypeptide(L)'
;MSKIVTALKVLLVISGIMLLNSTGYAVDTRDNVPLGRTPAAIVDGQYPASYFPNTELLGADEMRITALGTGMPNQTKAAVSISYLVELGNGDKFLFDIGAGSLGNLFSLRPDFSKLDKVFASHLHVDHVGDFMPMHIGSWLSGRFTPIHIYGPTGSTPELGIAAFVEGMQKGYAWDLATRSGALPDKGAQIVVHEFDYKQENVVVYEENGVTIRSWPAIHSLDGSVSYSLEWNGLKYVFGGDTYPNKWYIKYAADADVASHEAFLPPKTLAAYFGWDLKQATYVSTRIHTEPQAFGKVMSTVKPRLAIGYHSVQSPENNAAIMDGVRKTYDGPLALARDLMVVNVTRDAIQVRMAIVDEYALPPNVTQAYVKAPRSDQKEPSKFVTDGKWEEYTPPAMPK
;
A
#
# COMPACT_ATOMS: atom_id res chain seq x y z
N MET A 1 -51.51 -7.25 -44.89
CA MET A 1 -50.20 -6.62 -45.01
C MET A 1 -49.80 -5.72 -43.84
N SER A 2 -50.72 -5.22 -43.02
CA SER A 2 -50.40 -4.29 -41.91
C SER A 2 -49.76 -4.95 -40.68
N LYS A 3 -50.10 -6.19 -40.34
CA LYS A 3 -49.60 -6.88 -39.15
C LYS A 3 -48.12 -7.42 -39.28
N ILE A 4 -47.65 -7.68 -40.47
CA ILE A 4 -46.26 -8.17 -40.71
C ILE A 4 -45.26 -7.02 -40.60
N VAL A 5 -45.63 -5.81 -41.02
CA VAL A 5 -44.76 -4.62 -40.98
C VAL A 5 -44.55 -4.15 -39.52
N THR A 6 -45.55 -4.32 -38.65
CA THR A 6 -45.44 -3.95 -37.25
C THR A 6 -44.54 -4.92 -36.44
N ALA A 7 -44.61 -6.22 -36.79
CA ALA A 7 -43.71 -7.21 -36.15
C ALA A 7 -42.24 -7.02 -36.56
N LEU A 8 -41.97 -6.61 -37.81
CA LEU A 8 -40.62 -6.38 -38.28
C LEU A 8 -39.98 -5.13 -37.64
N LYS A 9 -40.78 -4.06 -37.39
CA LYS A 9 -40.33 -2.85 -36.73
C LYS A 9 -40.02 -3.10 -35.26
N VAL A 10 -40.81 -3.93 -34.57
CA VAL A 10 -40.54 -4.30 -33.17
C VAL A 10 -39.30 -5.17 -33.06
N LEU A 11 -39.08 -6.09 -33.99
CA LEU A 11 -37.87 -6.92 -34.01
C LEU A 11 -36.59 -6.12 -34.28
N LEU A 12 -36.64 -5.10 -35.15
CA LEU A 12 -35.51 -4.20 -35.43
C LEU A 12 -35.19 -3.28 -34.22
N VAL A 13 -36.19 -2.85 -33.45
CA VAL A 13 -35.98 -2.02 -32.25
C VAL A 13 -35.41 -2.89 -31.13
N ILE A 14 -35.85 -4.12 -30.95
CA ILE A 14 -35.30 -5.04 -29.92
C ILE A 14 -33.86 -5.46 -30.27
N SER A 15 -33.57 -5.71 -31.55
CA SER A 15 -32.20 -5.97 -32.00
C SER A 15 -31.27 -4.76 -31.87
N GLY A 16 -31.77 -3.56 -32.10
CA GLY A 16 -31.02 -2.32 -31.90
C GLY A 16 -30.73 -2.03 -30.42
N ILE A 17 -31.67 -2.32 -29.53
CA ILE A 17 -31.49 -2.16 -28.08
C ILE A 17 -30.54 -3.22 -27.52
N MET A 18 -30.57 -4.45 -28.02
CA MET A 18 -29.59 -5.48 -27.63
C MET A 18 -28.17 -5.17 -28.14
N LEU A 19 -28.03 -4.59 -29.33
CA LEU A 19 -26.72 -4.15 -29.84
C LEU A 19 -26.15 -2.95 -29.07
N LEU A 20 -27.02 -2.05 -28.56
CA LEU A 20 -26.59 -0.91 -27.75
C LEU A 20 -26.22 -1.31 -26.31
N ASN A 21 -26.82 -2.37 -25.78
CA ASN A 21 -26.46 -2.89 -24.45
C ASN A 21 -25.26 -3.86 -24.47
N SER A 22 -24.89 -4.41 -25.60
CA SER A 22 -23.68 -5.28 -25.72
C SER A 22 -22.39 -4.49 -25.89
N THR A 23 -22.46 -3.18 -26.15
CA THR A 23 -21.28 -2.31 -26.23
C THR A 23 -20.93 -1.64 -24.90
N GLY A 24 -21.69 -1.91 -23.84
CA GLY A 24 -21.49 -1.29 -22.54
C GLY A 24 -20.69 -2.12 -21.54
N TYR A 25 -20.32 -3.35 -21.84
CA TYR A 25 -19.25 -4.02 -21.07
C TYR A 25 -17.93 -3.46 -21.55
N ALA A 26 -17.27 -2.69 -20.71
CA ALA A 26 -15.92 -2.28 -20.95
C ALA A 26 -15.12 -3.52 -21.35
N VAL A 27 -14.72 -3.60 -22.61
CA VAL A 27 -13.69 -4.53 -23.02
C VAL A 27 -12.58 -4.34 -22.03
N ASP A 28 -12.05 -5.41 -21.45
CA ASP A 28 -10.87 -5.34 -20.61
C ASP A 28 -9.75 -4.67 -21.44
N THR A 29 -9.54 -3.39 -21.18
CA THR A 29 -8.59 -2.59 -21.95
C THR A 29 -7.18 -2.71 -21.42
N ARG A 30 -6.95 -3.50 -20.34
CA ARG A 30 -5.64 -3.67 -19.71
C ARG A 30 -4.59 -4.13 -20.72
N ASP A 31 -4.94 -5.09 -21.57
CA ASP A 31 -4.04 -5.62 -22.60
C ASP A 31 -3.80 -4.62 -23.76
N ASN A 32 -4.69 -3.63 -23.91
CA ASN A 32 -4.65 -2.65 -24.99
C ASN A 32 -4.02 -1.31 -24.56
N VAL A 33 -3.73 -1.11 -23.25
CA VAL A 33 -3.10 0.11 -22.76
C VAL A 33 -1.57 -0.04 -22.84
N PRO A 34 -0.88 0.72 -23.69
CA PRO A 34 0.58 0.60 -23.81
C PRO A 34 1.27 0.99 -22.50
N LEU A 35 2.11 0.10 -21.98
CA LEU A 35 2.94 0.38 -20.80
C LEU A 35 3.87 1.57 -21.07
N GLY A 36 4.01 2.43 -20.06
CA GLY A 36 4.92 3.58 -20.11
C GLY A 36 4.49 4.72 -21.02
N ARG A 37 3.23 4.73 -21.48
CA ARG A 37 2.65 5.84 -22.25
C ARG A 37 1.62 6.59 -21.40
N THR A 38 1.66 7.91 -21.49
CA THR A 38 0.64 8.76 -20.90
C THR A 38 -0.63 8.65 -21.73
N PRO A 39 -1.79 8.29 -21.13
CA PRO A 39 -3.06 8.31 -21.85
C PRO A 39 -3.37 9.71 -22.40
N ALA A 40 -4.02 9.77 -23.55
CA ALA A 40 -4.36 11.03 -24.20
C ALA A 40 -5.20 11.97 -23.29
N ALA A 41 -6.01 11.40 -22.38
CA ALA A 41 -6.81 12.16 -21.43
C ALA A 41 -6.00 13.00 -20.41
N ILE A 42 -4.71 12.70 -20.22
CA ILE A 42 -3.83 13.47 -19.31
C ILE A 42 -3.21 14.68 -20.02
N VAL A 43 -3.20 14.72 -21.34
CA VAL A 43 -2.61 15.82 -22.13
C VAL A 43 -3.17 17.20 -21.71
N ASP A 44 -4.44 17.23 -21.30
CA ASP A 44 -5.12 18.46 -20.85
C ASP A 44 -5.21 18.55 -19.31
N GLY A 45 -4.37 17.80 -18.56
CA GLY A 45 -4.41 17.76 -17.11
C GLY A 45 -5.57 16.96 -16.53
N GLN A 46 -6.28 16.19 -17.36
CA GLN A 46 -7.37 15.32 -16.92
C GLN A 46 -6.92 13.87 -16.84
N TYR A 47 -7.24 13.21 -15.73
CA TYR A 47 -6.94 11.82 -15.52
C TYR A 47 -8.08 10.92 -16.01
N PRO A 48 -7.79 9.74 -16.58
CA PRO A 48 -8.80 8.71 -16.80
C PRO A 48 -9.48 8.34 -15.47
N ALA A 49 -10.71 7.86 -15.52
CA ALA A 49 -11.46 7.40 -14.36
C ALA A 49 -10.74 6.27 -13.59
N SER A 50 -9.93 5.48 -14.28
CA SER A 50 -9.12 4.41 -13.71
C SER A 50 -7.64 4.64 -13.98
N TYR A 51 -6.80 4.15 -13.05
CA TYR A 51 -5.35 4.11 -13.22
C TYR A 51 -4.92 2.72 -13.72
N PHE A 52 -4.18 2.69 -14.81
CA PHE A 52 -3.53 1.48 -15.29
C PHE A 52 -2.04 1.58 -14.99
N PRO A 53 -1.46 0.65 -14.21
CA PRO A 53 -0.07 0.74 -13.78
C PRO A 53 0.91 0.89 -14.95
N ASN A 54 1.88 1.79 -14.79
CA ASN A 54 2.93 2.10 -15.78
C ASN A 54 2.45 2.68 -17.13
N THR A 55 1.20 3.15 -17.21
CA THR A 55 0.67 3.80 -18.44
C THR A 55 0.72 5.32 -18.36
N GLU A 56 1.03 5.87 -17.16
CA GLU A 56 1.05 7.29 -16.88
C GLU A 56 2.38 7.68 -16.24
N LEU A 57 3.02 8.70 -16.79
CA LEU A 57 4.14 9.34 -16.12
C LEU A 57 3.62 10.34 -15.09
N LEU A 58 4.23 10.38 -13.92
CA LEU A 58 3.97 11.46 -12.96
C LEU A 58 4.48 12.78 -13.52
N GLY A 59 3.70 13.83 -13.35
CA GLY A 59 4.17 15.20 -13.56
C GLY A 59 5.34 15.52 -12.63
N ALA A 60 6.21 16.45 -13.05
CA ALA A 60 7.38 16.82 -12.24
C ALA A 60 7.02 17.36 -10.83
N ASP A 61 5.81 17.88 -10.69
CA ASP A 61 5.29 18.47 -9.45
C ASP A 61 4.18 17.61 -8.80
N GLU A 62 4.03 16.36 -9.23
CA GLU A 62 2.93 15.49 -8.84
C GLU A 62 3.39 14.43 -7.84
N MET A 63 2.54 14.18 -6.83
CA MET A 63 2.63 13.07 -5.90
C MET A 63 1.50 12.09 -6.18
N ARG A 64 1.80 10.79 -6.23
CA ARG A 64 0.80 9.72 -6.32
C ARG A 64 0.87 8.84 -5.08
N ILE A 65 -0.27 8.72 -4.39
CA ILE A 65 -0.43 7.90 -3.20
C ILE A 65 -1.32 6.73 -3.58
N THR A 66 -0.85 5.49 -3.40
CA THR A 66 -1.63 4.29 -3.68
C THR A 66 -1.80 3.48 -2.41
N ALA A 67 -3.05 3.22 -2.01
CA ALA A 67 -3.36 2.34 -0.91
C ALA A 67 -3.21 0.88 -1.37
N LEU A 68 -2.16 0.20 -0.90
CA LEU A 68 -1.90 -1.20 -1.21
C LEU A 68 -2.73 -2.14 -0.33
N GLY A 69 -3.06 -1.69 0.88
CA GLY A 69 -3.88 -2.39 1.83
C GLY A 69 -4.51 -1.41 2.80
N THR A 70 -5.75 -1.68 3.20
CA THR A 70 -6.60 -0.73 3.93
C THR A 70 -7.37 -1.36 5.09
N GLY A 71 -7.19 -2.68 5.29
CA GLY A 71 -7.89 -3.47 6.28
C GLY A 71 -7.16 -3.57 7.62
N MET A 72 -7.50 -4.59 8.36
CA MET A 72 -7.10 -4.93 9.72
C MET A 72 -6.30 -6.25 9.72
N PRO A 73 -5.83 -6.75 10.87
CA PRO A 73 -5.19 -8.06 10.95
C PRO A 73 -6.05 -9.20 10.37
N ASN A 74 -7.37 -9.11 10.55
CA ASN A 74 -8.34 -10.04 9.97
C ASN A 74 -8.62 -9.65 8.52
N GLN A 75 -7.80 -10.14 7.62
CA GLN A 75 -7.87 -9.81 6.19
C GLN A 75 -9.11 -10.39 5.51
N THR A 76 -9.57 -9.71 4.48
CA THR A 76 -10.60 -10.19 3.55
C THR A 76 -10.07 -10.06 2.12
N LYS A 77 -10.78 -10.64 1.14
CA LYS A 77 -10.45 -10.40 -0.28
C LYS A 77 -10.65 -8.94 -0.72
N ALA A 78 -11.43 -8.18 0.02
CA ALA A 78 -11.73 -6.78 -0.29
C ALA A 78 -10.74 -5.81 0.35
N ALA A 79 -10.03 -6.24 1.39
CA ALA A 79 -9.06 -5.42 2.10
C ALA A 79 -8.02 -6.31 2.78
N VAL A 80 -6.76 -6.16 2.36
CA VAL A 80 -5.58 -6.69 3.04
C VAL A 80 -5.05 -5.67 4.03
N SER A 81 -4.05 -6.04 4.82
CA SER A 81 -3.51 -5.19 5.89
C SER A 81 -2.80 -3.94 5.36
N ILE A 82 -2.59 -2.97 6.23
CA ILE A 82 -2.19 -1.59 5.90
C ILE A 82 -0.87 -1.49 5.15
N SER A 83 -0.89 -0.79 4.02
CA SER A 83 0.31 -0.36 3.30
C SER A 83 -0.04 0.76 2.32
N TYR A 84 0.83 1.76 2.20
CA TYR A 84 0.70 2.87 1.27
C TYR A 84 1.99 3.08 0.49
N LEU A 85 1.89 3.12 -0.83
CA LEU A 85 2.98 3.50 -1.74
C LEU A 85 2.83 4.98 -2.09
N VAL A 86 3.88 5.75 -1.88
CA VAL A 86 3.98 7.15 -2.33
C VAL A 86 5.05 7.24 -3.41
N GLU A 87 4.69 7.77 -4.56
CA GLU A 87 5.56 8.00 -5.71
C GLU A 87 5.59 9.50 -6.02
N LEU A 88 6.78 10.03 -6.26
CA LEU A 88 6.99 11.46 -6.54
C LEU A 88 7.43 11.67 -7.99
N GLY A 89 7.12 12.83 -8.56
CA GLY A 89 7.49 13.21 -9.91
C GLY A 89 9.00 13.27 -10.18
N ASN A 90 9.83 13.34 -9.13
CA ASN A 90 11.29 13.20 -9.22
C ASN A 90 11.76 11.74 -9.35
N GLY A 91 10.84 10.77 -9.27
CA GLY A 91 11.08 9.34 -9.37
C GLY A 91 11.29 8.61 -8.05
N ASP A 92 11.36 9.31 -6.90
CA ASP A 92 11.48 8.70 -5.59
C ASP A 92 10.21 7.94 -5.19
N LYS A 93 10.37 6.86 -4.43
CA LYS A 93 9.29 6.00 -3.97
C LYS A 93 9.48 5.64 -2.50
N PHE A 94 8.37 5.63 -1.77
CA PHE A 94 8.35 5.39 -0.32
C PHE A 94 7.19 4.46 0.03
N LEU A 95 7.44 3.48 0.90
CA LEU A 95 6.38 2.67 1.51
C LEU A 95 6.13 3.12 2.94
N PHE A 96 4.89 3.38 3.27
CA PHE A 96 4.41 3.58 4.64
C PHE A 96 3.65 2.34 5.06
N ASP A 97 4.22 1.62 6.00
CA ASP A 97 3.85 0.25 6.39
C ASP A 97 3.90 -0.75 5.23
N ILE A 98 3.95 -2.01 5.57
CA ILE A 98 3.89 -3.14 4.64
C ILE A 98 3.22 -4.31 5.38
N GLY A 99 1.94 -4.17 5.64
CA GLY A 99 1.13 -5.14 6.37
C GLY A 99 0.89 -6.42 5.59
N ALA A 100 0.58 -7.48 6.30
CA ALA A 100 0.38 -8.80 5.74
C ALA A 100 -0.65 -8.80 4.58
N GLY A 101 -0.32 -9.44 3.46
CA GLY A 101 -1.14 -9.54 2.26
C GLY A 101 -1.04 -8.37 1.27
N SER A 102 -0.44 -7.23 1.65
CA SER A 102 -0.33 -6.04 0.80
C SER A 102 0.71 -6.20 -0.32
N LEU A 103 1.63 -7.15 -0.18
CA LEU A 103 2.68 -7.41 -1.17
C LEU A 103 2.12 -7.82 -2.53
N GLY A 104 1.02 -8.58 -2.58
CA GLY A 104 0.37 -8.96 -3.83
C GLY A 104 -0.11 -7.75 -4.62
N ASN A 105 -0.70 -6.76 -3.95
CA ASN A 105 -1.14 -5.51 -4.54
C ASN A 105 0.06 -4.66 -5.01
N LEU A 106 1.15 -4.61 -4.22
CA LEU A 106 2.38 -3.93 -4.64
C LEU A 106 2.96 -4.54 -5.93
N PHE A 107 3.02 -5.86 -6.03
CA PHE A 107 3.57 -6.53 -7.22
C PHE A 107 2.67 -6.34 -8.44
N SER A 108 1.35 -6.31 -8.27
CA SER A 108 0.40 -6.07 -9.34
C SER A 108 0.53 -4.66 -9.97
N LEU A 109 1.02 -3.69 -9.20
CA LEU A 109 1.36 -2.35 -9.71
C LEU A 109 2.64 -2.33 -10.55
N ARG A 110 3.49 -3.36 -10.45
CA ARG A 110 4.75 -3.49 -11.20
C ARG A 110 5.66 -2.26 -11.06
N PRO A 111 5.93 -1.76 -9.85
CA PRO A 111 6.81 -0.62 -9.68
C PRO A 111 8.26 -0.96 -10.11
N ASP A 112 9.04 0.08 -10.45
CA ASP A 112 10.49 -0.09 -10.57
C ASP A 112 11.10 -0.34 -9.19
N PHE A 113 11.37 -1.60 -8.87
CA PHE A 113 11.94 -2.00 -7.59
C PHE A 113 13.36 -1.49 -7.37
N SER A 114 14.10 -1.08 -8.41
CA SER A 114 15.42 -0.49 -8.23
C SER A 114 15.38 0.86 -7.48
N LYS A 115 14.20 1.49 -7.44
CA LYS A 115 13.94 2.77 -6.76
C LYS A 115 13.05 2.64 -5.53
N LEU A 116 12.62 1.42 -5.18
CA LEU A 116 11.74 1.15 -4.04
C LEU A 116 12.54 0.45 -2.95
N ASP A 117 13.30 1.22 -2.22
CA ASP A 117 14.24 0.75 -1.20
C ASP A 117 14.02 1.39 0.19
N LYS A 118 12.93 2.13 0.39
CA LYS A 118 12.63 2.86 1.63
C LYS A 118 11.27 2.47 2.19
N VAL A 119 11.25 1.96 3.42
CA VAL A 119 10.05 1.55 4.17
C VAL A 119 10.00 2.31 5.49
N PHE A 120 8.85 2.85 5.83
CA PHE A 120 8.57 3.59 7.07
C PHE A 120 7.51 2.83 7.86
N ALA A 121 7.91 2.21 8.96
CA ALA A 121 7.01 1.45 9.83
C ALA A 121 6.43 2.35 10.93
N SER A 122 5.10 2.41 11.03
CA SER A 122 4.41 3.18 12.07
C SER A 122 4.48 2.49 13.42
N HIS A 123 4.32 1.18 13.45
CA HIS A 123 4.45 0.31 14.62
C HIS A 123 4.56 -1.16 14.17
N LEU A 124 4.68 -2.09 15.13
CA LEU A 124 5.09 -3.46 14.84
C LEU A 124 3.98 -4.51 14.88
N HIS A 125 2.72 -4.12 14.78
CA HIS A 125 1.63 -5.09 14.55
C HIS A 125 1.79 -5.77 13.18
N VAL A 126 1.36 -7.03 13.10
CA VAL A 126 1.48 -7.85 11.88
C VAL A 126 0.78 -7.23 10.68
N ASP A 127 -0.28 -6.49 10.89
CA ASP A 127 -1.01 -5.77 9.86
C ASP A 127 -0.36 -4.47 9.41
N HIS A 128 0.83 -4.14 9.94
CA HIS A 128 1.64 -2.99 9.52
C HIS A 128 3.03 -3.39 9.02
N VAL A 129 3.56 -4.55 9.45
CA VAL A 129 4.93 -4.98 9.07
C VAL A 129 5.03 -6.44 8.61
N GLY A 130 3.90 -7.16 8.52
CA GLY A 130 3.88 -8.60 8.28
C GLY A 130 4.52 -9.04 6.95
N ASP A 131 4.46 -8.21 5.91
CA ASP A 131 5.04 -8.50 4.60
C ASP A 131 6.45 -7.91 4.41
N PHE A 132 7.09 -7.38 5.47
CA PHE A 132 8.42 -6.76 5.33
C PHE A 132 9.47 -7.72 4.75
N MET A 133 9.65 -8.91 5.31
CA MET A 133 10.62 -9.87 4.79
C MET A 133 10.24 -10.45 3.42
N PRO A 134 8.98 -10.84 3.15
CA PRO A 134 8.53 -11.17 1.80
C PRO A 134 8.79 -10.06 0.78
N MET A 135 8.54 -8.79 1.14
CA MET A 135 8.84 -7.63 0.30
C MET A 135 10.35 -7.45 0.06
N HIS A 136 11.16 -7.55 1.12
CA HIS A 136 12.61 -7.47 1.02
C HIS A 136 13.16 -8.51 0.05
N ILE A 137 12.79 -9.78 0.21
CA ILE A 137 13.23 -10.88 -0.64
C ILE A 137 12.66 -10.75 -2.06
N GLY A 138 11.35 -10.47 -2.18
CA GLY A 138 10.67 -10.36 -3.46
C GLY A 138 11.18 -9.19 -4.31
N SER A 139 11.45 -8.04 -3.71
CA SER A 139 12.04 -6.90 -4.41
C SER A 139 13.50 -7.16 -4.82
N TRP A 140 14.28 -7.87 -4.00
CA TRP A 140 15.64 -8.30 -4.35
C TRP A 140 15.62 -9.22 -5.58
N LEU A 141 14.72 -10.20 -5.63
CA LEU A 141 14.47 -11.04 -6.81
C LEU A 141 14.01 -10.24 -8.04
N SER A 142 13.36 -9.10 -7.83
CA SER A 142 12.75 -8.27 -8.88
C SER A 142 13.59 -7.04 -9.26
N GLY A 143 14.88 -6.99 -8.88
CA GLY A 143 15.83 -5.98 -9.37
C GLY A 143 16.23 -4.91 -8.39
N ARG A 144 15.79 -4.93 -7.13
CA ARG A 144 16.35 -4.08 -6.10
C ARG A 144 17.70 -4.66 -5.65
N PHE A 145 18.77 -4.24 -6.29
CA PHE A 145 20.13 -4.70 -5.98
C PHE A 145 20.90 -3.77 -5.03
N THR A 146 20.20 -2.78 -4.46
CA THR A 146 20.64 -1.91 -3.37
C THR A 146 20.15 -2.43 -2.02
N PRO A 147 20.76 -2.03 -0.90
CA PRO A 147 20.17 -2.27 0.42
C PRO A 147 18.75 -1.76 0.51
N ILE A 148 17.91 -2.43 1.32
CA ILE A 148 16.63 -1.87 1.74
C ILE A 148 16.83 -1.10 3.04
N HIS A 149 16.24 0.07 3.13
CA HIS A 149 16.25 0.92 4.31
C HIS A 149 14.89 0.84 5.00
N ILE A 150 14.88 0.49 6.29
CA ILE A 150 13.68 0.52 7.10
C ILE A 150 13.84 1.56 8.21
N TYR A 151 12.88 2.47 8.27
CA TYR A 151 12.77 3.53 9.27
C TYR A 151 11.64 3.14 10.23
N GLY A 152 11.90 3.20 11.52
CA GLY A 152 10.88 2.86 12.49
C GLY A 152 11.25 3.27 13.91
N PRO A 153 10.26 3.25 14.82
CA PRO A 153 10.47 3.70 16.18
C PRO A 153 11.19 2.68 17.05
N THR A 154 11.84 3.19 18.11
CA THR A 154 12.14 2.38 19.31
C THR A 154 10.84 1.92 19.96
N GLY A 155 10.88 0.79 20.69
CA GLY A 155 9.82 0.43 21.61
C GLY A 155 9.98 1.06 23.00
N SER A 156 9.10 0.70 23.92
CA SER A 156 9.26 1.02 25.34
C SER A 156 10.48 0.34 25.97
N THR A 157 10.92 -0.77 25.37
CA THR A 157 12.18 -1.46 25.64
C THR A 157 12.88 -1.79 24.33
N PRO A 158 14.21 -2.06 24.32
CA PRO A 158 14.93 -2.37 23.07
C PRO A 158 14.35 -3.55 22.29
N GLU A 159 13.81 -4.56 22.96
CA GLU A 159 13.23 -5.76 22.35
C GLU A 159 11.95 -5.49 21.58
N LEU A 160 11.30 -4.34 21.83
CA LEU A 160 10.03 -3.93 21.23
C LEU A 160 10.23 -2.87 20.12
N GLY A 161 11.48 -2.55 19.76
CA GLY A 161 11.82 -1.61 18.71
C GLY A 161 12.01 -2.27 17.35
N ILE A 162 12.08 -1.43 16.30
CA ILE A 162 12.23 -1.88 14.91
C ILE A 162 13.53 -2.65 14.68
N ALA A 163 14.61 -2.33 15.39
CA ALA A 163 15.90 -3.02 15.25
C ALA A 163 15.80 -4.48 15.71
N ALA A 164 15.20 -4.73 16.86
CA ALA A 164 14.98 -6.09 17.37
C ALA A 164 14.00 -6.88 16.49
N PHE A 165 12.96 -6.22 15.96
CA PHE A 165 12.03 -6.82 15.02
C PHE A 165 12.78 -7.32 13.76
N VAL A 166 13.58 -6.48 13.13
CA VAL A 166 14.33 -6.83 11.92
C VAL A 166 15.33 -7.96 12.19
N GLU A 167 16.06 -7.91 13.31
CA GLU A 167 16.98 -8.99 13.70
C GLU A 167 16.24 -10.33 13.86
N GLY A 168 15.08 -10.32 14.52
CA GLY A 168 14.23 -11.51 14.67
C GLY A 168 13.74 -12.07 13.34
N MET A 169 13.30 -11.19 12.43
CA MET A 169 12.85 -11.57 11.10
C MET A 169 14.00 -12.15 10.26
N GLN A 170 15.17 -11.56 10.27
CA GLN A 170 16.35 -12.10 9.55
C GLN A 170 16.71 -13.51 10.05
N LYS A 171 16.65 -13.76 11.36
CA LYS A 171 16.85 -15.10 11.94
C LYS A 171 15.79 -16.08 11.47
N GLY A 172 14.52 -15.69 11.45
CA GLY A 172 13.41 -16.50 10.98
C GLY A 172 13.51 -16.88 9.51
N TYR A 173 14.04 -15.99 8.67
CA TYR A 173 14.23 -16.19 7.22
C TYR A 173 15.64 -16.63 6.83
N ALA A 174 16.47 -17.07 7.78
CA ALA A 174 17.86 -17.42 7.54
C ALA A 174 18.05 -18.50 6.45
N TRP A 175 17.14 -19.49 6.36
CA TRP A 175 17.17 -20.51 5.32
C TRP A 175 16.96 -19.91 3.93
N ASP A 176 15.95 -19.06 3.76
CA ASP A 176 15.65 -18.42 2.47
C ASP A 176 16.80 -17.51 2.02
N LEU A 177 17.28 -16.65 2.91
CA LEU A 177 18.42 -15.76 2.64
C LEU A 177 19.68 -16.56 2.24
N ALA A 178 20.00 -17.66 2.93
CA ALA A 178 21.17 -18.50 2.63
C ALA A 178 21.08 -19.17 1.26
N THR A 179 19.87 -19.51 0.79
CA THR A 179 19.68 -20.16 -0.53
C THR A 179 19.83 -19.18 -1.70
N ARG A 180 19.71 -17.87 -1.45
CA ARG A 180 19.80 -16.82 -2.47
C ARG A 180 21.14 -16.10 -2.48
N SER A 181 21.88 -16.12 -1.37
CA SER A 181 23.22 -15.57 -1.28
C SER A 181 24.14 -16.20 -2.33
N GLY A 182 24.96 -15.39 -3.00
CA GLY A 182 25.83 -15.82 -4.11
C GLY A 182 25.11 -16.10 -5.44
N ALA A 183 23.77 -16.12 -5.46
CA ALA A 183 22.97 -16.20 -6.69
C ALA A 183 22.47 -14.85 -7.18
N LEU A 184 22.24 -13.90 -6.27
CA LEU A 184 21.84 -12.52 -6.51
C LEU A 184 22.92 -11.55 -6.00
N PRO A 185 22.95 -10.28 -6.44
CA PRO A 185 23.86 -9.28 -5.92
C PRO A 185 23.71 -9.11 -4.41
N ASP A 186 24.79 -9.33 -3.64
CA ASP A 186 24.77 -9.37 -2.17
C ASP A 186 24.28 -8.07 -1.51
N LYS A 187 24.50 -6.93 -2.16
CA LYS A 187 23.98 -5.64 -1.65
C LYS A 187 22.49 -5.64 -1.49
N GLY A 188 21.76 -6.33 -2.36
CA GLY A 188 20.29 -6.44 -2.29
C GLY A 188 19.80 -7.26 -1.08
N ALA A 189 20.66 -8.11 -0.48
CA ALA A 189 20.35 -8.85 0.75
C ALA A 189 20.45 -7.99 2.02
N GLN A 190 21.06 -6.80 1.93
CA GLN A 190 21.32 -5.97 3.11
C GLN A 190 20.07 -5.22 3.53
N ILE A 191 19.85 -5.17 4.84
CA ILE A 191 18.82 -4.35 5.48
C ILE A 191 19.55 -3.30 6.34
N VAL A 192 19.26 -2.03 6.10
CA VAL A 192 19.75 -0.90 6.90
C VAL A 192 18.62 -0.41 7.76
N VAL A 193 18.77 -0.52 9.07
CA VAL A 193 17.75 -0.10 10.04
C VAL A 193 18.07 1.32 10.51
N HIS A 194 17.06 2.19 10.42
CA HIS A 194 17.07 3.55 10.93
C HIS A 194 16.08 3.66 12.08
N GLU A 195 16.53 3.27 13.27
CA GLU A 195 15.71 3.35 14.47
C GLU A 195 15.79 4.75 15.09
N PHE A 196 14.66 5.32 15.51
CA PHE A 196 14.59 6.63 16.16
C PHE A 196 13.69 6.57 17.40
N ASP A 197 13.91 7.48 18.35
CA ASP A 197 13.13 7.55 19.57
C ASP A 197 11.69 7.98 19.28
N TYR A 198 10.73 7.09 19.55
CA TYR A 198 9.30 7.32 19.33
C TYR A 198 8.75 8.55 20.10
N LYS A 199 9.46 9.02 21.15
CA LYS A 199 9.04 10.17 21.96
C LYS A 199 9.36 11.52 21.31
N GLN A 200 10.18 11.52 20.27
CA GLN A 200 10.55 12.76 19.60
C GLN A 200 9.37 13.33 18.81
N GLU A 201 9.10 14.60 19.02
CA GLU A 201 8.03 15.30 18.33
C GLU A 201 8.55 15.96 17.04
N ASN A 202 7.94 15.64 15.90
CA ASN A 202 8.25 16.25 14.60
C ASN A 202 9.73 16.12 14.18
N VAL A 203 10.35 15.01 14.53
CA VAL A 203 11.75 14.74 14.18
C VAL A 203 11.89 14.43 12.70
N VAL A 204 12.93 14.94 12.05
CA VAL A 204 13.29 14.56 10.69
C VAL A 204 13.90 13.16 10.75
N VAL A 205 13.27 12.20 10.10
CA VAL A 205 13.76 10.81 10.02
C VAL A 205 14.36 10.49 8.66
N TYR A 206 14.05 11.29 7.65
CA TYR A 206 14.61 11.20 6.30
C TYR A 206 14.64 12.57 5.63
N GLU A 207 15.75 12.90 4.97
CA GLU A 207 15.87 14.14 4.20
C GLU A 207 16.87 13.96 3.04
N GLU A 208 16.33 13.74 1.82
CA GLU A 208 17.11 13.64 0.58
C GLU A 208 16.27 14.09 -0.62
N ASN A 209 16.90 14.53 -1.69
CA ASN A 209 16.26 14.88 -2.98
C ASN A 209 15.09 15.88 -2.86
N GLY A 210 15.15 16.78 -1.86
CA GLY A 210 14.08 17.73 -1.58
C GLY A 210 12.84 17.10 -0.90
N VAL A 211 12.93 15.85 -0.49
CA VAL A 211 11.92 15.15 0.32
C VAL A 211 12.33 15.23 1.78
N THR A 212 11.40 15.65 2.63
CA THR A 212 11.57 15.58 4.09
C THR A 212 10.48 14.70 4.67
N ILE A 213 10.87 13.65 5.42
CA ILE A 213 9.92 12.84 6.18
C ILE A 213 10.14 13.08 7.66
N ARG A 214 9.06 13.42 8.35
CA ARG A 214 9.05 13.68 9.79
C ARG A 214 8.19 12.67 10.51
N SER A 215 8.49 12.44 11.79
CA SER A 215 7.75 11.54 12.66
C SER A 215 7.38 12.22 13.98
N TRP A 216 6.29 11.76 14.59
CA TRP A 216 5.83 12.15 15.93
C TRP A 216 5.08 11.00 16.60
N PRO A 217 4.93 11.04 17.96
CA PRO A 217 4.25 9.99 18.71
C PRO A 217 2.80 9.77 18.27
N ALA A 218 2.38 8.52 18.23
CA ALA A 218 0.99 8.09 18.14
C ALA A 218 0.55 7.44 19.46
N ILE A 219 -0.76 7.36 19.71
CA ILE A 219 -1.34 6.71 20.88
C ILE A 219 -2.06 5.44 20.44
N HIS A 220 -1.47 4.31 20.76
CA HIS A 220 -2.05 3.01 20.40
C HIS A 220 -1.92 2.00 21.58
N SER A 221 -1.96 0.70 21.31
CA SER A 221 -1.99 -0.36 22.33
C SER A 221 -0.80 -0.35 23.28
N LEU A 222 0.38 0.06 22.79
CA LEU A 222 1.64 0.09 23.52
C LEU A 222 2.48 1.28 23.05
N ASP A 223 3.37 1.75 23.93
CA ASP A 223 4.38 2.77 23.59
C ASP A 223 5.30 2.29 22.44
N GLY A 224 5.57 3.19 21.48
CA GLY A 224 6.39 2.91 20.31
C GLY A 224 5.71 3.18 18.98
N SER A 225 4.39 3.46 18.98
CA SER A 225 3.68 3.83 17.74
C SER A 225 3.96 5.27 17.35
N VAL A 226 4.04 5.53 16.04
CA VAL A 226 4.31 6.87 15.46
C VAL A 226 3.45 7.12 14.23
N SER A 227 3.30 8.42 13.93
CA SER A 227 2.75 8.89 12.65
C SER A 227 3.84 9.61 11.85
N TYR A 228 3.61 9.80 10.55
CA TYR A 228 4.56 10.42 9.63
C TYR A 228 3.94 11.56 8.81
N SER A 229 4.76 12.51 8.39
CA SER A 229 4.49 13.36 7.23
C SER A 229 5.60 13.21 6.19
N LEU A 230 5.21 13.24 4.91
CA LEU A 230 6.10 13.39 3.77
C LEU A 230 5.84 14.76 3.15
N GLU A 231 6.86 15.57 3.08
CA GLU A 231 6.83 16.91 2.48
C GLU A 231 7.76 16.96 1.28
N TRP A 232 7.23 17.36 0.14
CA TRP A 232 7.99 17.49 -1.11
C TRP A 232 7.35 18.50 -2.04
N ASN A 233 8.17 19.42 -2.58
CA ASN A 233 7.75 20.42 -3.55
C ASN A 233 6.49 21.22 -3.15
N GLY A 234 6.34 21.52 -1.85
CA GLY A 234 5.19 22.23 -1.29
C GLY A 234 3.91 21.37 -1.20
N LEU A 235 3.99 20.07 -1.43
CA LEU A 235 2.93 19.11 -1.13
C LEU A 235 3.24 18.40 0.19
N LYS A 236 2.18 18.05 0.92
CA LYS A 236 2.27 17.35 2.21
C LYS A 236 1.28 16.21 2.30
N TYR A 237 1.81 14.99 2.46
CA TYR A 237 1.06 13.80 2.81
C TYR A 237 1.29 13.45 4.28
N VAL A 238 0.23 13.09 5.00
CA VAL A 238 0.30 12.62 6.39
C VAL A 238 -0.22 11.19 6.47
N PHE A 239 0.57 10.30 7.06
CA PHE A 239 0.22 8.92 7.36
C PHE A 239 0.09 8.74 8.87
N GLY A 240 -1.11 8.39 9.35
CA GLY A 240 -1.43 8.29 10.76
C GLY A 240 -0.85 7.07 11.46
N GLY A 241 -0.69 5.93 10.75
CA GLY A 241 -0.58 4.63 11.42
C GLY A 241 -1.88 4.35 12.19
N ASP A 242 -1.80 3.49 13.20
CA ASP A 242 -2.89 3.31 14.15
C ASP A 242 -2.73 4.25 15.32
N THR A 243 -3.75 5.03 15.59
CA THR A 243 -3.67 6.02 16.66
C THR A 243 -5.03 6.48 17.16
N TYR A 244 -5.17 6.56 18.49
CA TYR A 244 -6.23 7.33 19.11
C TYR A 244 -6.05 8.83 18.80
N PRO A 245 -7.12 9.65 18.72
CA PRO A 245 -7.03 11.09 18.52
C PRO A 245 -6.05 11.75 19.49
N ASN A 246 -5.04 12.43 18.98
CA ASN A 246 -3.97 12.96 19.80
C ASN A 246 -3.52 14.37 19.37
N LYS A 247 -2.90 15.09 20.32
CA LYS A 247 -2.44 16.47 20.11
C LYS A 247 -1.37 16.61 19.03
N TRP A 248 -0.53 15.58 18.87
CA TRP A 248 0.58 15.62 17.92
C TRP A 248 0.06 15.54 16.49
N TYR A 249 -0.87 14.59 16.22
CA TYR A 249 -1.50 14.51 14.91
C TYR A 249 -2.21 15.83 14.56
N ILE A 250 -3.02 16.39 15.49
CA ILE A 250 -3.69 17.69 15.29
C ILE A 250 -2.68 18.79 14.94
N LYS A 251 -1.55 18.84 15.63
CA LYS A 251 -0.54 19.88 15.43
C LYS A 251 0.24 19.71 14.14
N TYR A 252 0.71 18.48 13.87
CA TYR A 252 1.66 18.25 12.79
C TYR A 252 1.02 17.82 11.47
N ALA A 253 -0.24 17.40 11.47
CA ALA A 253 -1.01 17.20 10.25
C ALA A 253 -1.65 18.49 9.70
N ALA A 254 -1.52 19.62 10.39
CA ALA A 254 -1.98 20.91 9.87
C ALA A 254 -1.38 21.18 8.48
N ASP A 255 -2.16 21.82 7.61
CA ASP A 255 -1.80 22.19 6.23
C ASP A 255 -1.48 20.98 5.32
N ALA A 256 -1.95 19.78 5.66
CA ALA A 256 -1.79 18.61 4.81
C ALA A 256 -2.65 18.74 3.55
N ASP A 257 -2.08 18.39 2.39
CA ASP A 257 -2.86 18.18 1.17
C ASP A 257 -3.71 16.91 1.33
N VAL A 258 -3.08 15.82 1.78
CA VAL A 258 -3.76 14.56 2.07
C VAL A 258 -3.41 14.13 3.49
N ALA A 259 -4.43 13.91 4.32
CA ALA A 259 -4.28 13.39 5.67
C ALA A 259 -4.98 12.04 5.78
N SER A 260 -4.22 10.98 5.94
CA SER A 260 -4.74 9.63 6.17
C SER A 260 -4.66 9.27 7.66
N HIS A 261 -5.76 8.71 8.17
CA HIS A 261 -5.90 8.33 9.58
C HIS A 261 -6.84 7.14 9.66
N GLU A 262 -6.70 6.30 10.68
CA GLU A 262 -7.68 5.25 10.88
C GLU A 262 -9.07 5.81 11.13
N ALA A 263 -10.08 5.15 10.54
CA ALA A 263 -11.50 5.39 10.76
C ALA A 263 -12.15 4.04 11.10
N PHE A 264 -11.97 3.62 12.35
CA PHE A 264 -12.30 2.29 12.82
C PHE A 264 -13.82 2.04 12.86
N LEU A 265 -14.24 0.78 13.04
CA LEU A 265 -15.67 0.46 13.12
C LEU A 265 -16.34 1.09 14.35
N PRO A 266 -17.59 1.57 14.22
CA PRO A 266 -18.38 1.97 15.38
C PRO A 266 -18.54 0.82 16.39
N PRO A 267 -18.61 1.07 17.71
CA PRO A 267 -18.65 0.02 18.72
C PRO A 267 -19.71 -1.06 18.50
N LYS A 268 -20.94 -0.66 18.13
CA LYS A 268 -22.03 -1.62 17.88
C LYS A 268 -21.78 -2.49 16.66
N THR A 269 -21.19 -1.92 15.60
CA THR A 269 -20.81 -2.65 14.39
C THR A 269 -19.68 -3.62 14.70
N LEU A 270 -18.68 -3.18 15.46
CA LEU A 270 -17.56 -4.01 15.90
C LEU A 270 -18.02 -5.19 16.75
N ALA A 271 -18.91 -4.95 17.73
CA ALA A 271 -19.51 -5.98 18.57
C ALA A 271 -20.24 -7.04 17.74
N ALA A 272 -21.08 -6.60 16.78
CA ALA A 272 -21.84 -7.50 15.93
C ALA A 272 -20.93 -8.32 14.99
N TYR A 273 -19.88 -7.69 14.44
CA TYR A 273 -18.98 -8.34 13.50
C TYR A 273 -18.12 -9.45 14.15
N PHE A 274 -17.58 -9.18 15.35
CA PHE A 274 -16.68 -10.12 16.04
C PHE A 274 -17.38 -10.97 17.10
N GLY A 275 -18.68 -10.76 17.36
CA GLY A 275 -19.39 -11.43 18.45
C GLY A 275 -18.92 -11.03 19.84
N TRP A 276 -18.38 -9.82 19.97
CA TRP A 276 -17.89 -9.28 21.27
C TRP A 276 -19.01 -8.65 22.06
N ASP A 277 -18.84 -8.59 23.39
CA ASP A 277 -19.71 -7.74 24.21
C ASP A 277 -19.48 -6.26 23.88
N LEU A 278 -20.53 -5.45 24.09
CA LEU A 278 -20.49 -4.03 23.70
C LEU A 278 -19.45 -3.22 24.50
N LYS A 279 -19.13 -3.62 25.75
CA LYS A 279 -18.13 -2.93 26.57
C LYS A 279 -16.74 -3.13 25.99
N GLN A 280 -16.39 -4.35 25.61
CA GLN A 280 -15.11 -4.66 24.95
C GLN A 280 -15.01 -3.95 23.61
N ALA A 281 -16.04 -4.04 22.75
CA ALA A 281 -16.06 -3.37 21.48
C ALA A 281 -15.95 -1.83 21.62
N THR A 282 -16.61 -1.25 22.62
CA THR A 282 -16.50 0.18 22.90
C THR A 282 -15.07 0.54 23.33
N TYR A 283 -14.46 -0.25 24.21
CA TYR A 283 -13.08 0.00 24.64
C TYR A 283 -12.11 0.00 23.46
N VAL A 284 -12.16 -1.03 22.63
CA VAL A 284 -11.28 -1.14 21.45
C VAL A 284 -11.51 0.01 20.48
N SER A 285 -12.77 0.25 20.08
CA SER A 285 -13.09 1.28 19.09
C SER A 285 -12.82 2.71 19.55
N THR A 286 -12.89 2.99 20.85
CA THR A 286 -12.87 4.38 21.38
C THR A 286 -11.75 4.68 22.36
N ARG A 287 -10.82 3.73 22.62
CA ARG A 287 -9.68 3.92 23.54
C ARG A 287 -8.36 3.45 22.96
N ILE A 288 -8.41 2.50 22.03
CA ILE A 288 -7.23 1.98 21.31
C ILE A 288 -7.18 2.59 19.90
N HIS A 289 -8.33 2.64 19.25
CA HIS A 289 -8.50 3.14 17.90
C HIS A 289 -9.32 4.42 17.84
N THR A 290 -9.47 4.98 16.67
CA THR A 290 -10.26 6.18 16.39
C THR A 290 -11.57 5.80 15.74
N GLU A 291 -12.68 5.88 16.48
CA GLU A 291 -14.02 5.69 15.93
C GLU A 291 -14.38 6.76 14.88
N PRO A 292 -15.37 6.52 14.00
CA PRO A 292 -15.65 7.40 12.88
C PRO A 292 -16.01 8.84 13.27
N GLN A 293 -16.76 9.04 14.36
CA GLN A 293 -17.11 10.39 14.81
C GLN A 293 -15.89 11.15 15.37
N ALA A 294 -14.97 10.44 16.02
CA ALA A 294 -13.71 11.00 16.49
C ALA A 294 -12.77 11.35 15.32
N PHE A 295 -12.67 10.45 14.32
CA PHE A 295 -11.98 10.75 13.05
C PHE A 295 -12.53 12.05 12.42
N GLY A 296 -13.84 12.20 12.33
CA GLY A 296 -14.44 13.42 11.80
C GLY A 296 -14.02 14.66 12.58
N LYS A 297 -13.93 14.59 13.93
CA LYS A 297 -13.44 15.71 14.74
C LYS A 297 -11.97 16.05 14.47
N VAL A 298 -11.12 15.03 14.33
CA VAL A 298 -9.72 15.21 13.96
C VAL A 298 -9.63 15.95 12.62
N MET A 299 -10.33 15.48 11.59
CA MET A 299 -10.28 16.07 10.25
C MET A 299 -10.90 17.46 10.17
N SER A 300 -11.95 17.75 10.98
CA SER A 300 -12.50 19.11 11.11
C SER A 300 -11.53 20.10 11.71
N THR A 301 -10.58 19.64 12.49
CA THR A 301 -9.53 20.45 13.11
C THR A 301 -8.32 20.61 12.20
N VAL A 302 -7.85 19.53 11.59
CA VAL A 302 -6.69 19.49 10.67
C VAL A 302 -7.02 20.18 9.35
N LYS A 303 -8.24 20.01 8.82
CA LYS A 303 -8.75 20.59 7.57
C LYS A 303 -7.89 20.30 6.34
N PRO A 304 -7.55 19.01 6.06
CA PRO A 304 -6.79 18.69 4.86
C PRO A 304 -7.61 18.97 3.59
N ARG A 305 -6.94 19.11 2.45
CA ARG A 305 -7.61 19.17 1.15
C ARG A 305 -8.35 17.86 0.83
N LEU A 306 -7.82 16.70 1.32
CA LEU A 306 -8.51 15.40 1.29
C LEU A 306 -8.19 14.64 2.58
N ALA A 307 -9.23 14.20 3.29
CA ALA A 307 -9.14 13.21 4.36
C ALA A 307 -9.28 11.79 3.80
N ILE A 308 -8.45 10.85 4.28
CA ILE A 308 -8.55 9.42 3.95
C ILE A 308 -8.76 8.62 5.23
N GLY A 309 -9.90 7.91 5.31
CA GLY A 309 -10.18 6.96 6.40
C GLY A 309 -9.80 5.53 5.98
N TYR A 310 -9.05 4.81 6.81
CA TYR A 310 -8.67 3.42 6.58
C TYR A 310 -8.77 2.58 7.86
N HIS A 311 -8.21 1.37 7.88
CA HIS A 311 -8.14 0.44 8.99
C HIS A 311 -9.53 -0.05 9.43
N SER A 312 -10.28 -0.61 8.50
CA SER A 312 -11.62 -1.14 8.77
C SER A 312 -11.92 -2.42 7.99
N VAL A 313 -12.94 -3.13 8.43
CA VAL A 313 -13.49 -4.25 7.66
C VAL A 313 -14.35 -3.71 6.53
N GLN A 314 -13.89 -3.88 5.31
CA GLN A 314 -14.55 -3.36 4.11
C GLN A 314 -15.81 -4.17 3.77
N SER A 315 -16.97 -3.56 3.92
CA SER A 315 -18.24 -4.01 3.37
C SER A 315 -19.12 -2.80 3.09
N PRO A 316 -20.14 -2.90 2.22
CA PRO A 316 -21.08 -1.79 2.00
C PRO A 316 -21.69 -1.25 3.29
N GLU A 317 -22.10 -2.15 4.19
CA GLU A 317 -22.75 -1.81 5.46
C GLU A 317 -21.77 -1.12 6.43
N ASN A 318 -20.55 -1.65 6.56
CA ASN A 318 -19.53 -1.08 7.41
C ASN A 318 -19.10 0.29 6.89
N ASN A 319 -18.90 0.42 5.58
CA ASN A 319 -18.51 1.69 4.96
C ASN A 319 -19.62 2.76 5.15
N ALA A 320 -20.90 2.37 5.04
CA ALA A 320 -22.01 3.26 5.34
C ALA A 320 -22.00 3.69 6.81
N ALA A 321 -21.82 2.76 7.76
CA ALA A 321 -21.77 3.06 9.19
C ALA A 321 -20.59 3.99 9.55
N ILE A 322 -19.42 3.79 8.92
CA ILE A 322 -18.25 4.67 9.08
C ILE A 322 -18.58 6.06 8.53
N MET A 323 -19.09 6.13 7.30
CA MET A 323 -19.44 7.40 6.65
C MET A 323 -20.46 8.19 7.48
N ASP A 324 -21.51 7.54 7.94
CA ASP A 324 -22.55 8.16 8.82
C ASP A 324 -21.94 8.69 10.12
N GLY A 325 -20.99 7.96 10.69
CA GLY A 325 -20.27 8.40 11.89
C GLY A 325 -19.41 9.63 11.63
N VAL A 326 -18.60 9.61 10.57
CA VAL A 326 -17.71 10.72 10.19
C VAL A 326 -18.52 11.97 9.86
N ARG A 327 -19.60 11.86 9.09
CA ARG A 327 -20.42 13.00 8.66
C ARG A 327 -21.17 13.71 9.79
N LYS A 328 -21.16 13.17 11.00
CA LYS A 328 -21.67 13.89 12.19
C LYS A 328 -20.75 15.03 12.63
N THR A 329 -19.48 14.97 12.28
CA THR A 329 -18.46 15.91 12.79
C THR A 329 -17.53 16.47 11.71
N TYR A 330 -17.62 15.99 10.46
CA TYR A 330 -16.80 16.44 9.34
C TYR A 330 -17.59 16.44 8.03
N ASP A 331 -17.64 17.59 7.37
CA ASP A 331 -18.31 17.83 6.09
C ASP A 331 -17.34 18.05 4.91
N GLY A 332 -16.03 18.06 5.19
CA GLY A 332 -14.99 18.28 4.18
C GLY A 332 -14.79 17.10 3.23
N PRO A 333 -13.83 17.23 2.27
CA PRO A 333 -13.49 16.18 1.31
C PRO A 333 -13.01 14.93 2.01
N LEU A 334 -13.60 13.76 1.70
CA LEU A 334 -13.35 12.49 2.36
C LEU A 334 -13.36 11.34 1.35
N ALA A 335 -12.39 10.46 1.45
CA ALA A 335 -12.40 9.14 0.84
C ALA A 335 -12.26 8.07 1.93
N LEU A 336 -13.09 7.03 1.91
CA LEU A 336 -12.81 5.79 2.62
C LEU A 336 -11.90 4.96 1.72
N ALA A 337 -10.71 4.63 2.22
CA ALA A 337 -9.71 3.93 1.46
C ALA A 337 -10.19 2.52 1.07
N ARG A 338 -9.83 2.10 -0.13
CA ARG A 338 -10.00 0.75 -0.64
C ARG A 338 -8.65 0.30 -1.20
N ASP A 339 -8.42 -0.99 -1.17
CA ASP A 339 -7.22 -1.57 -1.79
C ASP A 339 -7.13 -1.13 -3.25
N LEU A 340 -5.93 -0.72 -3.66
CA LEU A 340 -5.65 -0.16 -4.99
C LEU A 340 -6.34 1.19 -5.29
N MET A 341 -6.82 1.91 -4.28
CA MET A 341 -7.21 3.32 -4.44
C MET A 341 -5.96 4.17 -4.70
N VAL A 342 -6.05 5.02 -5.71
CA VAL A 342 -4.97 5.92 -6.15
C VAL A 342 -5.39 7.36 -5.99
N VAL A 343 -4.54 8.17 -5.39
CA VAL A 343 -4.72 9.59 -5.20
C VAL A 343 -3.59 10.34 -5.87
N ASN A 344 -3.87 11.07 -6.92
CA ASN A 344 -2.93 11.97 -7.57
C ASN A 344 -3.09 13.36 -6.98
N VAL A 345 -2.00 13.97 -6.56
CA VAL A 345 -1.97 15.24 -5.83
C VAL A 345 -1.04 16.21 -6.56
N THR A 346 -1.58 17.35 -6.92
CA THR A 346 -0.85 18.53 -7.35
C THR A 346 -1.23 19.73 -6.48
N ARG A 347 -0.58 20.87 -6.64
CA ARG A 347 -0.97 22.09 -5.92
C ARG A 347 -2.40 22.51 -6.23
N ASP A 348 -2.85 22.30 -7.46
CA ASP A 348 -4.14 22.79 -7.95
C ASP A 348 -5.28 21.76 -7.81
N ALA A 349 -4.97 20.46 -7.82
CA ALA A 349 -5.98 19.42 -7.87
C ALA A 349 -5.60 18.18 -7.05
N ILE A 350 -6.63 17.46 -6.61
CA ILE A 350 -6.54 16.10 -6.06
C ILE A 350 -7.54 15.23 -6.82
N GLN A 351 -7.06 14.12 -7.38
CA GLN A 351 -7.88 13.18 -8.11
C GLN A 351 -7.83 11.81 -7.43
N VAL A 352 -9.00 11.29 -7.04
CA VAL A 352 -9.15 9.94 -6.47
C VAL A 352 -9.69 9.01 -7.54
N ARG A 353 -9.05 7.87 -7.73
CA ARG A 353 -9.44 6.84 -8.71
C ARG A 353 -8.99 5.46 -8.23
N MET A 354 -9.30 4.41 -8.99
CA MET A 354 -8.91 3.04 -8.68
C MET A 354 -7.89 2.54 -9.68
N ALA A 355 -6.89 1.82 -9.21
CA ALA A 355 -6.03 1.06 -10.10
C ALA A 355 -6.76 -0.17 -10.63
N ILE A 356 -6.61 -0.43 -11.93
CA ILE A 356 -7.00 -1.69 -12.55
C ILE A 356 -5.71 -2.43 -12.86
N VAL A 357 -5.52 -3.55 -12.18
CA VAL A 357 -4.32 -4.39 -12.26
C VAL A 357 -4.62 -5.69 -13.00
N ASP A 358 -3.60 -6.25 -13.62
CA ASP A 358 -3.64 -7.61 -14.13
C ASP A 358 -3.40 -8.58 -12.96
N GLU A 359 -4.34 -9.48 -12.73
CA GLU A 359 -4.26 -10.50 -11.66
C GLU A 359 -3.08 -11.46 -11.84
N TYR A 360 -2.54 -11.57 -13.03
CA TYR A 360 -1.39 -12.41 -13.37
C TYR A 360 -0.09 -11.60 -13.54
N ALA A 361 -0.12 -10.30 -13.21
CA ALA A 361 1.05 -9.45 -13.37
C ALA A 361 2.22 -9.96 -12.54
N LEU A 362 3.34 -10.18 -13.20
CA LEU A 362 4.64 -10.39 -12.55
C LEU A 362 5.36 -9.05 -12.40
N PRO A 363 6.27 -8.93 -11.44
CA PRO A 363 7.16 -7.78 -11.37
C PRO A 363 7.81 -7.51 -12.74
N PRO A 364 8.12 -6.24 -13.08
CA PRO A 364 8.76 -5.92 -14.35
C PRO A 364 10.08 -6.70 -14.48
N ASN A 365 10.40 -7.10 -15.71
CA ASN A 365 11.68 -7.73 -15.99
C ASN A 365 12.82 -6.81 -15.52
N VAL A 366 13.83 -7.41 -14.89
CA VAL A 366 15.01 -6.69 -14.44
C VAL A 366 15.72 -6.09 -15.65
N THR A 367 15.71 -4.77 -15.75
CA THR A 367 16.33 -4.03 -16.86
C THR A 367 17.85 -3.93 -16.75
N GLN A 368 18.40 -4.18 -15.57
CA GLN A 368 19.86 -4.23 -15.36
C GLN A 368 20.39 -5.60 -15.76
N ALA A 369 21.45 -5.61 -16.54
CA ALA A 369 22.15 -6.84 -16.86
C ALA A 369 22.57 -7.53 -15.56
N TYR A 370 21.96 -8.67 -15.30
CA TYR A 370 22.29 -9.50 -14.15
C TYR A 370 23.67 -10.10 -14.34
N VAL A 371 24.67 -9.49 -13.73
CA VAL A 371 26.01 -10.08 -13.67
C VAL A 371 25.93 -11.19 -12.62
N LYS A 372 25.88 -12.42 -13.08
CA LYS A 372 25.97 -13.59 -12.23
C LYS A 372 27.21 -13.45 -11.35
N ALA A 373 27.03 -13.21 -10.05
CA ALA A 373 28.12 -13.38 -9.11
C ALA A 373 28.59 -14.85 -9.19
N PRO A 374 29.91 -15.13 -9.15
CA PRO A 374 30.36 -16.50 -9.06
C PRO A 374 29.68 -17.14 -7.84
N ARG A 375 29.07 -18.31 -8.01
CA ARG A 375 28.36 -19.04 -6.93
C ARG A 375 29.32 -19.66 -5.90
N SER A 376 30.49 -19.05 -5.69
CA SER A 376 31.55 -19.59 -4.83
C SER A 376 31.15 -19.83 -3.37
N ASP A 377 30.12 -19.11 -2.90
CA ASP A 377 29.70 -19.16 -1.50
C ASP A 377 28.32 -19.81 -1.28
N GLN A 378 27.67 -20.30 -2.35
CA GLN A 378 26.40 -21.00 -2.23
C GLN A 378 26.62 -22.36 -1.56
N LYS A 379 25.92 -22.62 -0.46
CA LYS A 379 25.92 -23.92 0.20
C LYS A 379 25.30 -24.96 -0.74
N GLU A 380 26.11 -25.92 -1.16
CA GLU A 380 25.62 -27.05 -1.94
C GLU A 380 24.79 -27.99 -1.05
N PRO A 381 23.72 -28.62 -1.60
CA PRO A 381 23.01 -29.65 -0.91
C PRO A 381 23.93 -30.78 -0.49
N SER A 382 23.70 -31.39 0.67
CA SER A 382 24.47 -32.52 1.16
C SER A 382 24.43 -33.71 0.20
N LYS A 383 25.43 -34.60 0.29
CA LYS A 383 25.42 -35.87 -0.46
C LYS A 383 24.12 -36.66 -0.24
N PHE A 384 23.60 -36.68 0.99
CA PHE A 384 22.33 -37.31 1.32
C PHE A 384 21.15 -36.81 0.43
N VAL A 385 21.07 -35.51 0.21
CA VAL A 385 20.01 -34.90 -0.63
C VAL A 385 20.28 -35.14 -2.11
N THR A 386 21.53 -35.04 -2.55
CA THR A 386 21.89 -35.24 -3.95
C THR A 386 21.77 -36.71 -4.40
N ASP A 387 22.04 -37.66 -3.49
CA ASP A 387 21.87 -39.09 -3.75
C ASP A 387 20.36 -39.49 -3.87
N GLY A 388 19.45 -38.65 -3.40
CA GLY A 388 18.00 -38.84 -3.54
C GLY A 388 17.42 -38.47 -4.91
N LYS A 389 18.24 -38.10 -5.88
CA LYS A 389 17.77 -37.81 -7.24
C LYS A 389 17.20 -39.06 -7.87
N TRP A 390 16.07 -38.88 -8.56
CA TRP A 390 15.45 -39.98 -9.29
C TRP A 390 16.31 -40.35 -10.51
N GLU A 391 16.86 -41.57 -10.50
CA GLU A 391 17.86 -42.02 -11.48
C GLU A 391 17.31 -42.13 -12.90
N GLU A 392 16.01 -42.43 -13.06
CA GLU A 392 15.35 -42.54 -14.38
C GLU A 392 15.09 -41.18 -15.06
N TYR A 393 15.29 -40.04 -14.33
CA TYR A 393 15.10 -38.72 -14.87
C TYR A 393 16.43 -38.03 -15.22
N THR A 394 16.62 -37.79 -16.49
CA THR A 394 17.75 -36.98 -17.00
C THR A 394 17.26 -35.57 -17.33
N PRO A 395 17.69 -34.52 -16.60
CA PRO A 395 17.31 -33.16 -16.91
C PRO A 395 17.82 -32.75 -18.31
N PRO A 396 17.14 -31.81 -18.99
CA PRO A 396 17.63 -31.23 -20.24
C PRO A 396 19.06 -30.67 -20.07
N ALA A 397 19.85 -30.81 -21.14
CA ALA A 397 21.18 -30.19 -21.14
C ALA A 397 21.09 -28.68 -20.96
N MET A 398 22.00 -28.13 -20.14
CA MET A 398 22.07 -26.68 -19.97
C MET A 398 22.37 -26.03 -21.33
N PRO A 399 21.67 -24.93 -21.69
CA PRO A 399 22.01 -24.16 -22.88
C PRO A 399 23.45 -23.63 -22.78
N LYS A 400 24.13 -23.62 -23.92
CA LYS A 400 25.52 -23.13 -24.04
C LYS A 400 25.57 -21.62 -23.90
#